data_4242d2a89eadc1a96cfbbfad9589f7ad
#
_entry.id   4242d2a89eadc1a96cfbbfad9589f7ad
#
_cell.length_a   1.000
_cell.length_b   1.000
_cell.length_c   1.000
_cell.angle_alpha   90.00
_cell.angle_beta   90.00
_cell.angle_gamma   90.00
#
_symmetry.space_group_name_H-M   'P 1'
#
loop_
_entity.id
_entity.type
_entity.pdbx_description
1 polymer ?
#
loop_
_entity_poly.entity_id
_entity_poly.type
_entity_poly.pdbx_seq_one_letter_code
_entity_poly.pdbx_strand_id
1 'polypeptide(L)'
;TTLIALELLDNLPHDKIAKCFETDEILQAELIPLDDDCTTSGASSEAIIDTSKQYHEEFLTASDPLLQNILSIDPSLSTRLASSGPQWIPSVALGVLMRLFECRPNSAVAFADFDWLPPPDLSTPEDQRLMLAAEPALGDPIVTDMKGIDHPCYLTSPPDALCDILFPTDFARMASFTKSILRRDNERRAMPVSVAAMKQNDFLLQYGLDEVNKTKSWAGYS
;
A
#
# COMPACT_ATOMS: atom_id res chain seq x y z
N THR A 1 -18.87 2.33 -18.52
CA THR A 1 -18.74 1.38 -17.37
C THR A 1 -18.30 2.16 -16.15
N THR A 2 -18.91 1.91 -15.00
CA THR A 2 -18.49 2.45 -13.71
C THR A 2 -17.99 1.30 -12.85
N LEU A 3 -16.83 1.47 -12.22
CA LEU A 3 -16.28 0.59 -11.22
C LEU A 3 -16.32 1.30 -9.88
N ILE A 4 -16.83 0.62 -8.85
CA ILE A 4 -16.82 1.09 -7.48
C ILE A 4 -16.09 0.05 -6.64
N ALA A 5 -15.08 0.46 -5.90
CA ALA A 5 -14.34 -0.39 -4.97
C ALA A 5 -14.25 0.30 -3.62
N LEU A 6 -14.68 -0.39 -2.58
CA LEU A 6 -14.73 0.06 -1.20
C LEU A 6 -13.82 -0.84 -0.37
N GLU A 7 -12.96 -0.27 0.46
CA GLU A 7 -12.07 -0.99 1.39
C GLU A 7 -11.29 -2.11 0.67
N LEU A 8 -10.70 -1.78 -0.47
CA LEU A 8 -9.93 -2.72 -1.29
C LEU A 8 -8.44 -2.40 -1.27
N LEU A 9 -8.10 -1.12 -1.28
CA LEU A 9 -6.73 -0.67 -1.56
C LEU A 9 -5.81 -0.91 -0.37
N ASP A 10 -6.33 -0.75 0.83
CA ASP A 10 -5.64 -0.96 2.12
C ASP A 10 -5.16 -2.41 2.31
N ASN A 11 -5.84 -3.37 1.68
CA ASN A 11 -5.54 -4.80 1.73
C ASN A 11 -4.70 -5.31 0.55
N LEU A 12 -4.40 -4.47 -0.44
CA LEU A 12 -3.56 -4.89 -1.56
C LEU A 12 -2.08 -4.81 -1.20
N PRO A 13 -1.24 -5.71 -1.73
CA PRO A 13 0.20 -5.66 -1.50
C PRO A 13 0.82 -4.32 -1.89
N HIS A 14 1.72 -3.85 -1.04
CA HIS A 14 2.54 -2.66 -1.25
C HIS A 14 4.01 -3.07 -1.32
N ASP A 15 4.80 -2.29 -2.03
CA ASP A 15 6.26 -2.39 -2.01
C ASP A 15 6.86 -1.26 -1.19
N LYS A 16 7.80 -1.58 -0.31
CA LYS A 16 8.59 -0.60 0.40
C LYS A 16 9.81 -0.27 -0.44
N ILE A 17 9.97 1.00 -0.76
CA ILE A 17 11.08 1.47 -1.61
C ILE A 17 11.85 2.60 -0.94
N ALA A 18 13.12 2.68 -1.26
CA ALA A 18 14.02 3.75 -0.85
C ALA A 18 14.84 4.24 -2.03
N LYS A 19 15.54 5.33 -1.85
CA LYS A 19 16.51 5.82 -2.82
C LYS A 19 17.92 5.74 -2.26
N CYS A 20 18.82 5.09 -2.97
CA CYS A 20 20.24 5.11 -2.66
C CYS A 20 20.81 6.52 -2.97
N PHE A 21 21.38 7.17 -1.96
CA PHE A 21 21.96 8.51 -2.12
C PHE A 21 23.27 8.51 -2.92
N GLU A 22 23.98 7.37 -2.92
CA GLU A 22 25.28 7.26 -3.59
C GLU A 22 25.14 7.00 -5.10
N THR A 23 24.21 6.12 -5.47
CA THR A 23 24.03 5.67 -6.86
C THR A 23 22.82 6.28 -7.55
N ASP A 24 21.97 6.99 -6.83
CA ASP A 24 20.69 7.53 -7.28
C ASP A 24 19.66 6.45 -7.70
N GLU A 25 19.95 5.19 -7.41
CA GLU A 25 19.11 4.04 -7.72
C GLU A 25 17.93 3.90 -6.76
N ILE A 26 16.84 3.34 -7.27
CA ILE A 26 15.70 2.94 -6.43
C ILE A 26 15.96 1.52 -5.92
N LEU A 27 15.84 1.39 -4.61
CA LEU A 27 15.94 0.13 -3.89
C LEU A 27 14.56 -0.32 -3.46
N GLN A 28 14.36 -1.63 -3.40
CA GLN A 28 13.15 -2.30 -2.91
C GLN A 28 13.52 -3.12 -1.67
N ALA A 29 12.72 -3.04 -0.64
CA ALA A 29 12.92 -3.85 0.56
C ALA A 29 12.52 -5.29 0.30
N GLU A 30 13.37 -6.20 0.72
CA GLU A 30 13.13 -7.65 0.72
C GLU A 30 13.28 -8.18 2.14
N LEU A 31 12.48 -9.19 2.49
CA LEU A 31 12.60 -9.88 3.77
C LEU A 31 13.54 -11.08 3.61
N ILE A 32 14.69 -11.00 4.27
CA ILE A 32 15.71 -12.03 4.25
C ILE A 32 15.60 -12.85 5.54
N PRO A 33 15.46 -14.18 5.47
CA PRO A 33 15.49 -15.02 6.66
C PRO A 33 16.82 -14.88 7.40
N LEU A 34 16.77 -14.73 8.71
CA LEU A 34 17.96 -14.89 9.54
C LEU A 34 18.24 -16.40 9.58
N ASP A 35 19.29 -16.83 8.89
CA ASP A 35 19.71 -18.24 8.88
C ASP A 35 20.12 -18.65 10.32
N ASP A 36 19.32 -19.54 10.90
CA ASP A 36 19.83 -20.39 11.98
C ASP A 36 20.79 -21.41 11.33
N ASP A 37 22.09 -21.19 11.50
CA ASP A 37 23.19 -22.08 11.12
C ASP A 37 22.98 -23.01 9.92
N CYS A 38 23.74 -22.74 8.91
CA CYS A 38 24.06 -23.52 7.73
C CYS A 38 23.96 -25.05 7.90
N THR A 39 22.81 -25.67 7.57
CA THR A 39 22.82 -27.07 7.15
C THR A 39 21.79 -27.35 6.06
N THR A 40 22.32 -27.53 4.84
CA THR A 40 21.83 -28.40 3.75
C THR A 40 20.63 -27.96 2.92
N SER A 41 20.98 -27.50 1.73
CA SER A 41 20.49 -27.92 0.38
C SER A 41 19.23 -28.77 0.31
N GLY A 42 18.25 -28.31 -0.43
CA GLY A 42 17.17 -29.14 -0.98
C GLY A 42 16.06 -28.29 -1.56
N ALA A 43 16.14 -28.04 -2.86
CA ALA A 43 15.12 -27.35 -3.62
C ALA A 43 13.79 -28.09 -3.57
N SER A 44 12.72 -27.41 -3.19
CA SER A 44 11.38 -27.65 -3.71
C SER A 44 10.52 -26.40 -3.56
N SER A 45 9.97 -26.02 -4.65
CA SER A 45 9.22 -24.82 -4.93
C SER A 45 7.80 -24.90 -4.34
N GLU A 46 7.65 -24.41 -3.15
CA GLU A 46 6.43 -23.77 -2.64
C GLU A 46 6.89 -23.07 -1.37
N ALA A 47 7.03 -21.75 -1.45
CA ALA A 47 7.46 -20.94 -0.31
C ALA A 47 6.33 -20.89 0.72
N ILE A 48 6.19 -21.94 1.52
CA ILE A 48 5.47 -21.87 2.79
C ILE A 48 6.35 -20.98 3.67
N ILE A 49 5.86 -19.79 4.00
CA ILE A 49 6.52 -18.91 4.96
C ILE A 49 6.60 -19.68 6.28
N ASP A 50 7.80 -20.12 6.63
CA ASP A 50 8.06 -20.78 7.91
C ASP A 50 7.99 -19.72 9.01
N THR A 51 6.88 -19.70 9.73
CA THR A 51 6.61 -18.72 10.81
C THR A 51 7.57 -18.86 12.00
N SER A 52 8.43 -19.88 12.04
CA SER A 52 9.47 -20.03 13.05
C SER A 52 10.74 -19.22 12.73
N LYS A 53 10.89 -18.73 11.50
CA LYS A 53 12.06 -17.97 11.08
C LYS A 53 11.91 -16.51 11.42
N GLN A 54 13.00 -15.94 11.96
CA GLN A 54 13.13 -14.49 12.07
C GLN A 54 13.57 -13.92 10.72
N TYR A 55 13.05 -12.76 10.37
CA TYR A 55 13.40 -12.04 9.14
C TYR A 55 14.01 -10.69 9.51
N HIS A 56 14.89 -10.21 8.66
CA HIS A 56 15.31 -8.81 8.65
C HIS A 56 15.02 -8.21 7.27
N GLU A 57 14.95 -6.90 7.24
CA GLU A 57 14.74 -6.14 6.03
C GLU A 57 16.08 -5.79 5.40
N GLU A 58 16.20 -6.00 4.08
CA GLU A 58 17.34 -5.57 3.28
C GLU A 58 16.85 -4.81 2.04
N PHE A 59 17.50 -3.68 1.74
CA PHE A 59 17.19 -2.90 0.56
C PHE A 59 18.09 -3.30 -0.60
N LEU A 60 17.50 -3.92 -1.62
CA LEU A 60 18.17 -4.38 -2.84
C LEU A 60 17.75 -3.54 -4.04
N THR A 61 18.53 -3.54 -5.12
CA THR A 61 18.16 -2.85 -6.36
C THR A 61 16.80 -3.33 -6.84
N ALA A 62 15.84 -2.41 -7.02
CA ALA A 62 14.48 -2.72 -7.40
C ALA A 62 14.47 -3.43 -8.78
N SER A 63 14.06 -4.69 -8.80
CA SER A 63 14.01 -5.53 -10.00
C SER A 63 12.60 -5.90 -10.45
N ASP A 64 11.57 -5.65 -9.63
CA ASP A 64 10.19 -5.95 -9.96
C ASP A 64 9.72 -5.19 -11.21
N PRO A 65 9.25 -5.87 -12.29
CA PRO A 65 8.84 -5.23 -13.52
C PRO A 65 7.63 -4.28 -13.36
N LEU A 66 6.72 -4.59 -12.43
CA LEU A 66 5.56 -3.73 -12.14
C LEU A 66 6.03 -2.43 -11.51
N LEU A 67 6.91 -2.52 -10.51
CA LEU A 67 7.49 -1.36 -9.85
C LEU A 67 8.28 -0.49 -10.83
N GLN A 68 9.12 -1.09 -11.68
CA GLN A 68 9.85 -0.38 -12.73
C GLN A 68 8.92 0.37 -13.69
N ASN A 69 7.80 -0.27 -14.07
CA ASN A 69 6.81 0.38 -14.92
C ASN A 69 6.13 1.57 -14.20
N ILE A 70 5.77 1.42 -12.93
CA ILE A 70 5.20 2.50 -12.11
C ILE A 70 6.17 3.68 -12.04
N LEU A 71 7.44 3.44 -11.74
CA LEU A 71 8.48 4.46 -11.69
C LEU A 71 8.65 5.19 -13.03
N SER A 72 8.50 4.48 -14.14
CA SER A 72 8.55 5.06 -15.48
C SER A 72 7.35 5.99 -15.79
N ILE A 73 6.20 5.73 -15.19
CA ILE A 73 4.97 6.51 -15.37
C ILE A 73 4.98 7.77 -14.48
N ASP A 74 5.49 7.65 -13.25
CA ASP A 74 5.58 8.78 -12.32
C ASP A 74 7.03 9.02 -11.86
N PRO A 75 7.86 9.68 -12.68
CA PRO A 75 9.24 10.00 -12.31
C PRO A 75 9.36 10.86 -11.05
N SER A 76 8.27 11.54 -10.64
CA SER A 76 8.27 12.35 -9.42
C SER A 76 8.43 11.53 -8.14
N LEU A 77 8.16 10.22 -8.20
CA LEU A 77 8.41 9.28 -7.09
C LEU A 77 9.88 9.30 -6.67
N SER A 78 10.81 9.22 -7.62
CA SER A 78 12.26 9.26 -7.33
C SER A 78 12.67 10.54 -6.61
N THR A 79 12.10 11.69 -7.00
CA THR A 79 12.40 12.97 -6.34
C THR A 79 11.85 13.02 -4.91
N ARG A 80 10.66 12.48 -4.68
CA ARG A 80 10.05 12.41 -3.34
C ARG A 80 10.83 11.51 -2.41
N LEU A 81 11.25 10.34 -2.88
CA LEU A 81 12.09 9.41 -2.10
C LEU A 81 13.40 10.07 -1.61
N ALA A 82 14.01 10.91 -2.44
CA ALA A 82 15.22 11.63 -2.05
C ALA A 82 15.02 12.59 -0.86
N SER A 83 13.80 13.06 -0.64
CA SER A 83 13.51 14.05 0.40
C SER A 83 12.85 13.49 1.67
N SER A 84 12.22 12.31 1.59
CA SER A 84 11.38 11.78 2.66
C SER A 84 11.80 10.41 3.20
N GLY A 85 12.90 9.85 2.68
CA GLY A 85 13.32 8.49 3.08
C GLY A 85 12.44 7.38 2.49
N PRO A 86 12.50 6.16 3.07
CA PRO A 86 11.72 5.03 2.61
C PRO A 86 10.21 5.29 2.61
N GLN A 87 9.50 4.71 1.64
CA GLN A 87 8.05 4.83 1.50
C GLN A 87 7.43 3.54 1.02
N TRP A 88 6.21 3.28 1.48
CA TRP A 88 5.36 2.26 0.92
C TRP A 88 4.63 2.75 -0.33
N ILE A 89 4.64 1.94 -1.36
CA ILE A 89 3.99 2.21 -2.65
C ILE A 89 2.91 1.17 -2.88
N PRO A 90 1.66 1.56 -3.14
CA PRO A 90 0.56 0.65 -3.43
C PRO A 90 0.70 0.06 -4.85
N SER A 91 1.77 -0.69 -5.09
CA SER A 91 2.18 -1.14 -6.43
C SER A 91 1.12 -1.98 -7.11
N VAL A 92 0.49 -2.91 -6.38
CA VAL A 92 -0.57 -3.74 -6.93
C VAL A 92 -1.81 -2.90 -7.27
N ALA A 93 -2.21 -1.96 -6.42
CA ALA A 93 -3.33 -1.05 -6.71
C ALA A 93 -3.05 -0.18 -7.94
N LEU A 94 -1.84 0.34 -8.07
CA LEU A 94 -1.41 1.13 -9.25
C LEU A 94 -1.38 0.27 -10.50
N GLY A 95 -0.93 -0.99 -10.40
CA GLY A 95 -0.96 -1.96 -11.49
C GLY A 95 -2.38 -2.29 -11.96
N VAL A 96 -3.31 -2.47 -11.03
CA VAL A 96 -4.73 -2.67 -11.31
C VAL A 96 -5.31 -1.46 -12.05
N LEU A 97 -5.00 -0.23 -11.62
CA LEU A 97 -5.42 0.99 -12.32
C LEU A 97 -4.88 1.08 -13.74
N MET A 98 -3.59 0.78 -13.93
CA MET A 98 -2.97 0.74 -15.26
C MET A 98 -3.74 -0.21 -16.17
N ARG A 99 -3.92 -1.45 -15.72
CA ARG A 99 -4.58 -2.49 -16.50
C ARG A 99 -6.04 -2.17 -16.78
N LEU A 100 -6.73 -1.58 -15.80
CA LEU A 100 -8.11 -1.13 -15.97
C LEU A 100 -8.24 -0.11 -17.09
N PHE A 101 -7.42 0.92 -17.10
CA PHE A 101 -7.48 1.98 -18.11
C PHE A 101 -6.96 1.53 -19.48
N GLU A 102 -6.04 0.58 -19.54
CA GLU A 102 -5.67 -0.09 -20.80
C GLU A 102 -6.86 -0.83 -21.43
N CYS A 103 -7.56 -1.64 -20.62
CA CYS A 103 -8.67 -2.46 -21.11
C CYS A 103 -9.98 -1.68 -21.26
N ARG A 104 -10.17 -0.61 -20.48
CA ARG A 104 -11.42 0.15 -20.38
C ARG A 104 -11.15 1.66 -20.30
N PRO A 105 -10.61 2.29 -21.36
CA PRO A 105 -10.13 3.68 -21.32
C PRO A 105 -11.21 4.72 -20.98
N ASN A 106 -12.48 4.40 -21.19
CA ASN A 106 -13.61 5.29 -20.93
C ASN A 106 -14.43 4.90 -19.69
N SER A 107 -13.82 4.20 -18.73
CA SER A 107 -14.47 3.86 -17.47
C SER A 107 -14.37 5.00 -16.45
N ALA A 108 -15.44 5.17 -15.67
CA ALA A 108 -15.42 5.91 -14.43
C ALA A 108 -15.02 4.95 -13.29
N VAL A 109 -14.21 5.43 -12.38
CA VAL A 109 -13.75 4.65 -11.21
C VAL A 109 -13.95 5.47 -9.96
N ALA A 110 -14.50 4.85 -8.93
CA ALA A 110 -14.62 5.43 -7.60
C ALA A 110 -14.00 4.45 -6.58
N PHE A 111 -13.05 4.95 -5.79
CA PHE A 111 -12.46 4.24 -4.67
C PHE A 111 -12.82 4.95 -3.38
N ALA A 112 -13.12 4.19 -2.32
CA ALA A 112 -13.21 4.69 -0.96
C ALA A 112 -12.44 3.75 -0.05
N ASP A 113 -11.57 4.32 0.77
CA ASP A 113 -10.66 3.59 1.64
C ASP A 113 -10.15 4.47 2.78
N PHE A 114 -9.39 3.90 3.70
CA PHE A 114 -8.79 4.61 4.82
C PHE A 114 -7.54 5.37 4.37
N ASP A 115 -7.48 6.66 4.62
CA ASP A 115 -6.30 7.50 4.32
C ASP A 115 -5.42 7.75 5.56
N TRP A 116 -5.79 7.17 6.68
CA TRP A 116 -5.07 7.29 7.95
C TRP A 116 -5.31 6.04 8.79
N LEU A 117 -4.27 5.60 9.47
CA LEU A 117 -4.30 4.54 10.48
C LEU A 117 -3.85 5.12 11.83
N PRO A 118 -4.34 4.60 12.96
CA PRO A 118 -3.87 5.03 14.27
C PRO A 118 -2.38 4.71 14.42
N PRO A 119 -1.64 5.51 15.21
CA PRO A 119 -0.25 5.19 15.50
C PRO A 119 -0.17 3.85 16.26
N PRO A 120 0.88 3.04 16.02
CA PRO A 120 1.05 1.78 16.71
C PRO A 120 1.21 1.97 18.23
N ASP A 121 0.71 1.02 19.00
CA ASP A 121 0.97 0.96 20.43
C ASP A 121 2.29 0.21 20.69
N LEU A 122 3.31 0.93 21.13
CA LEU A 122 4.65 0.41 21.44
C LEU A 122 4.78 0.07 22.93
N SER A 123 3.74 -0.50 23.52
CA SER A 123 3.70 -0.75 24.97
C SER A 123 4.60 -1.89 25.43
N THR A 124 4.94 -2.84 24.53
CA THR A 124 5.76 -3.99 24.89
C THR A 124 7.23 -3.81 24.44
N PRO A 125 8.22 -4.38 25.19
CA PRO A 125 9.60 -4.40 24.73
C PRO A 125 9.80 -5.15 23.40
N GLU A 126 8.97 -6.13 23.12
CA GLU A 126 9.01 -6.89 21.88
C GLU A 126 8.61 -6.03 20.68
N ASP A 127 7.51 -5.26 20.79
CA ASP A 127 7.08 -4.33 19.75
C ASP A 127 8.16 -3.28 19.44
N GLN A 128 8.82 -2.77 20.50
CA GLN A 128 9.94 -1.83 20.36
C GLN A 128 11.12 -2.47 19.63
N ARG A 129 11.43 -3.73 19.92
CA ARG A 129 12.52 -4.47 19.27
C ARG A 129 12.20 -4.70 17.79
N LEU A 130 10.98 -5.10 17.47
CA LEU A 130 10.52 -5.32 16.09
C LEU A 130 10.55 -4.04 15.26
N MET A 131 10.16 -2.92 15.84
CA MET A 131 10.27 -1.61 15.19
C MET A 131 11.71 -1.22 14.86
N LEU A 132 12.68 -1.67 15.66
CA LEU A 132 14.11 -1.42 15.39
C LEU A 132 14.67 -2.35 14.31
N ALA A 133 13.99 -3.46 13.99
CA ALA A 133 14.42 -4.41 12.97
C ALA A 133 14.02 -4.00 11.54
N ALA A 134 13.10 -3.05 11.42
CA ALA A 134 12.65 -2.49 10.14
C ALA A 134 12.95 -1.00 10.06
N GLU A 135 13.39 -0.51 8.92
CA GLU A 135 13.56 0.93 8.72
C GLU A 135 12.20 1.62 8.63
N PRO A 136 11.89 2.62 9.48
CA PRO A 136 10.62 3.34 9.41
C PRO A 136 10.40 3.96 8.03
N ALA A 137 9.18 3.86 7.53
CA ALA A 137 8.81 4.36 6.23
C ALA A 137 7.50 5.17 6.26
N LEU A 138 7.36 6.08 5.32
CA LEU A 138 6.09 6.78 5.14
C LEU A 138 5.02 5.79 4.66
N GLY A 139 3.91 5.71 5.38
CA GLY A 139 2.80 4.80 5.08
C GLY A 139 3.01 3.39 5.63
N ASP A 140 3.74 3.24 6.73
CA ASP A 140 3.87 1.96 7.43
C ASP A 140 2.50 1.35 7.73
N PRO A 141 2.34 0.04 7.52
CA PRO A 141 1.09 -0.67 7.79
C PRO A 141 0.89 -0.93 9.27
N ILE A 142 -0.35 -1.22 9.63
CA ILE A 142 -0.70 -1.89 10.88
C ILE A 142 -0.95 -3.37 10.59
N VAL A 143 -0.48 -4.24 11.46
CA VAL A 143 -0.76 -5.67 11.41
C VAL A 143 -1.71 -6.00 12.55
N THR A 144 -2.92 -6.44 12.22
CA THR A 144 -3.93 -6.82 13.22
C THR A 144 -4.09 -8.33 13.25
N ASP A 145 -3.94 -8.94 14.43
CA ASP A 145 -4.10 -10.39 14.61
C ASP A 145 -5.59 -10.79 14.74
N MET A 146 -5.84 -12.11 14.74
CA MET A 146 -7.19 -12.67 14.88
C MET A 146 -7.90 -12.32 16.19
N LYS A 147 -7.21 -11.78 17.17
CA LYS A 147 -7.78 -11.31 18.45
C LYS A 147 -8.11 -9.83 18.42
N GLY A 148 -7.80 -9.15 17.30
CA GLY A 148 -7.97 -7.71 17.13
C GLY A 148 -6.89 -6.90 17.86
N ILE A 149 -5.70 -7.49 18.07
CA ILE A 149 -4.55 -6.79 18.64
C ILE A 149 -3.71 -6.26 17.48
N ASP A 150 -3.44 -4.96 17.51
CA ASP A 150 -2.61 -4.29 16.54
C ASP A 150 -1.11 -4.44 16.91
N HIS A 151 -0.32 -4.84 15.93
CA HIS A 151 1.13 -4.95 16.04
C HIS A 151 1.80 -3.85 15.20
N PRO A 152 2.82 -3.19 15.73
CA PRO A 152 3.40 -2.00 15.10
C PRO A 152 4.32 -2.31 13.92
N CYS A 153 4.62 -3.57 13.66
CA CYS A 153 5.59 -3.96 12.66
C CYS A 153 5.12 -5.14 11.82
N TYR A 154 5.25 -5.01 10.50
CA TYR A 154 4.94 -6.08 9.55
C TYR A 154 5.89 -7.29 9.63
N LEU A 155 6.99 -7.21 10.40
CA LEU A 155 7.84 -8.34 10.74
C LEU A 155 7.25 -9.21 11.87
N THR A 156 6.13 -8.80 12.44
CA THR A 156 5.45 -9.58 13.47
C THR A 156 4.92 -10.88 12.89
N SER A 157 5.23 -11.99 13.57
CA SER A 157 4.68 -13.31 13.26
C SER A 157 3.87 -13.80 14.45
N PRO A 158 2.58 -13.49 14.52
CA PRO A 158 1.74 -14.02 15.60
C PRO A 158 1.63 -15.55 15.50
N PRO A 159 1.41 -16.25 16.62
CA PRO A 159 1.46 -17.71 16.68
C PRO A 159 0.51 -18.45 15.76
N ASP A 160 -0.58 -17.83 15.36
CA ASP A 160 -1.59 -18.38 14.46
C ASP A 160 -1.37 -18.03 12.98
N ALA A 161 -0.34 -17.22 12.68
CA ALA A 161 0.02 -16.77 11.34
C ALA A 161 -1.14 -16.14 10.53
N LEU A 162 -2.24 -15.79 11.19
CA LEU A 162 -3.41 -15.16 10.60
C LEU A 162 -3.46 -13.70 11.05
N CYS A 163 -3.12 -12.80 10.14
CA CYS A 163 -3.16 -11.36 10.37
C CYS A 163 -3.69 -10.66 9.14
N ASP A 164 -4.34 -9.55 9.38
CA ASP A 164 -4.60 -8.56 8.36
C ASP A 164 -3.48 -7.51 8.38
N ILE A 165 -2.97 -7.17 7.21
CA ILE A 165 -2.00 -6.10 7.03
C ILE A 165 -2.73 -4.96 6.33
N LEU A 166 -2.91 -3.85 7.04
CA LEU A 166 -3.66 -2.69 6.58
C LEU A 166 -2.69 -1.54 6.26
N PHE A 167 -2.77 -1.01 5.06
CA PHE A 167 -1.97 0.14 4.62
C PHE A 167 -2.84 1.41 4.53
N PRO A 168 -2.35 2.58 4.98
CA PRO A 168 -3.04 3.83 4.74
C PRO A 168 -2.99 4.17 3.24
N THR A 169 -4.13 4.42 2.63
CA THR A 169 -4.22 4.74 1.20
C THR A 169 -3.81 6.18 0.91
N ASP A 170 -2.72 6.39 0.19
CA ASP A 170 -2.30 7.71 -0.30
C ASP A 170 -3.12 8.11 -1.54
N PHE A 171 -4.31 8.67 -1.33
CA PHE A 171 -5.18 9.14 -2.40
C PHE A 171 -4.57 10.26 -3.25
N ALA A 172 -3.68 11.08 -2.69
CA ALA A 172 -3.00 12.12 -3.45
C ALA A 172 -2.05 11.50 -4.49
N ARG A 173 -1.30 10.47 -4.09
CA ARG A 173 -0.45 9.69 -4.98
C ARG A 173 -1.27 8.95 -6.04
N MET A 174 -2.33 8.26 -5.62
CA MET A 174 -3.24 7.56 -6.52
C MET A 174 -3.82 8.49 -7.59
N ALA A 175 -4.27 9.68 -7.18
CA ALA A 175 -4.79 10.69 -8.10
C ALA A 175 -3.71 11.23 -9.05
N SER A 176 -2.51 11.50 -8.56
CA SER A 176 -1.37 11.96 -9.38
C SER A 176 -0.97 10.93 -10.42
N PHE A 177 -0.80 9.69 -9.99
CA PHE A 177 -0.46 8.56 -10.86
C PHE A 177 -1.53 8.32 -11.93
N THR A 178 -2.80 8.33 -11.52
CA THR A 178 -3.93 8.20 -12.44
C THR A 178 -3.90 9.30 -13.50
N LYS A 179 -3.65 10.55 -13.12
CA LYS A 179 -3.48 11.66 -14.08
C LYS A 179 -2.34 11.41 -15.06
N SER A 180 -1.24 10.82 -14.61
CA SER A 180 -0.08 10.50 -15.46
C SER A 180 -0.41 9.40 -16.48
N ILE A 181 -1.08 8.32 -16.07
CA ILE A 181 -1.57 7.28 -16.99
C ILE A 181 -2.51 7.89 -18.02
N LEU A 182 -3.49 8.67 -17.55
CA LEU A 182 -4.54 9.23 -18.41
C LEU A 182 -4.00 10.23 -19.42
N ARG A 183 -2.91 10.96 -19.12
CA ARG A 183 -2.23 11.86 -20.05
C ARG A 183 -1.50 11.13 -21.16
N ARG A 184 -0.87 9.99 -20.87
CA ARG A 184 -0.19 9.16 -21.86
C ARG A 184 -1.16 8.62 -22.92
N ASP A 185 -2.41 8.36 -22.52
CA ASP A 185 -3.45 7.77 -23.37
C ASP A 185 -4.44 8.80 -23.95
N ASN A 186 -4.13 10.08 -23.88
CA ASN A 186 -5.07 11.16 -24.23
C ASN A 186 -5.56 11.09 -25.69
N GLU A 187 -4.76 10.55 -26.60
CA GLU A 187 -5.14 10.36 -28.02
C GLU A 187 -6.21 9.27 -28.22
N ARG A 188 -6.39 8.37 -27.27
CA ARG A 188 -7.33 7.24 -27.32
C ARG A 188 -8.66 7.52 -26.64
N ARG A 189 -8.83 8.70 -26.01
CA ARG A 189 -9.98 9.01 -25.17
C ARG A 189 -10.93 9.99 -25.84
N ALA A 190 -12.21 9.63 -25.83
CA ALA A 190 -13.28 10.48 -26.35
C ALA A 190 -13.82 11.49 -25.31
N MET A 191 -13.44 11.37 -24.03
CA MET A 191 -14.02 12.14 -22.94
C MET A 191 -12.95 12.90 -22.16
N PRO A 192 -13.24 14.12 -21.67
CA PRO A 192 -12.34 14.83 -20.78
C PRO A 192 -12.13 14.03 -19.49
N VAL A 193 -10.88 14.02 -19.03
CA VAL A 193 -10.48 13.28 -17.83
C VAL A 193 -10.54 14.21 -16.64
N SER A 194 -11.28 13.78 -15.61
CA SER A 194 -11.28 14.41 -14.29
C SER A 194 -10.86 13.38 -13.24
N VAL A 195 -9.93 13.75 -12.39
CA VAL A 195 -9.48 12.96 -11.23
C VAL A 195 -9.56 13.84 -10.01
N ALA A 196 -10.35 13.43 -9.03
CA ALA A 196 -10.51 14.12 -7.76
C ALA A 196 -10.33 13.14 -6.60
N ALA A 197 -9.77 13.63 -5.49
CA ALA A 197 -9.77 12.98 -4.20
C ALA A 197 -10.43 13.93 -3.21
N MET A 198 -11.29 13.39 -2.34
CA MET A 198 -11.98 14.16 -1.31
C MET A 198 -12.23 13.29 -0.09
N LYS A 199 -12.41 13.91 1.06
CA LYS A 199 -12.81 13.18 2.27
C LYS A 199 -14.22 12.63 2.12
N GLN A 200 -14.47 11.47 2.72
CA GLN A 200 -15.79 10.82 2.69
C GLN A 200 -16.90 11.74 3.20
N ASN A 201 -16.61 12.46 4.28
CA ASN A 201 -17.58 13.43 4.84
C ASN A 201 -17.95 14.52 3.81
N ASP A 202 -16.96 15.08 3.10
CA ASP A 202 -17.19 16.12 2.10
C ASP A 202 -17.99 15.58 0.92
N PHE A 203 -17.68 14.34 0.50
CA PHE A 203 -18.45 13.64 -0.53
C PHE A 203 -19.92 13.46 -0.12
N LEU A 204 -20.16 12.98 1.10
CA LEU A 204 -21.51 12.78 1.63
C LEU A 204 -22.27 14.10 1.76
N LEU A 205 -21.63 15.16 2.23
CA LEU A 205 -22.24 16.49 2.30
C LEU A 205 -22.59 17.05 0.92
N GLN A 206 -21.75 16.81 -0.07
CA GLN A 206 -21.96 17.33 -1.42
C GLN A 206 -23.00 16.55 -2.22
N TYR A 207 -23.04 15.23 -2.08
CA TYR A 207 -23.80 14.34 -2.96
C TYR A 207 -24.87 13.50 -2.26
N GLY A 208 -24.81 13.38 -0.94
CA GLY A 208 -25.62 12.45 -0.18
C GLY A 208 -26.32 13.03 1.06
N LEU A 209 -26.27 14.34 1.28
CA LEU A 209 -26.77 14.95 2.51
C LEU A 209 -28.22 14.57 2.84
N ASP A 210 -29.09 14.59 1.83
CA ASP A 210 -30.52 14.26 2.02
C ASP A 210 -30.71 12.78 2.40
N GLU A 211 -29.87 11.90 1.91
CA GLU A 211 -29.93 10.46 2.19
C GLU A 211 -29.26 10.13 3.52
N VAL A 212 -28.12 10.75 3.83
CA VAL A 212 -27.44 10.60 5.13
C VAL A 212 -28.34 11.00 6.28
N ASN A 213 -29.09 12.11 6.13
CA ASN A 213 -30.05 12.56 7.15
C ASN A 213 -31.24 11.60 7.36
N LYS A 214 -31.51 10.71 6.41
CA LYS A 214 -32.54 9.67 6.52
C LYS A 214 -32.00 8.37 7.12
N THR A 215 -30.68 8.13 7.07
CA THR A 215 -30.05 6.94 7.65
C THR A 215 -29.94 7.12 9.17
N LYS A 216 -30.67 6.29 9.91
CA LYS A 216 -30.47 6.14 11.36
C LYS A 216 -29.78 4.83 11.61
N SER A 217 -28.65 4.83 12.31
CA SER A 217 -28.03 3.58 12.71
C SER A 217 -29.00 2.79 13.59
N TRP A 218 -29.01 1.48 13.47
CA TRP A 218 -29.83 0.59 14.28
C TRP A 218 -29.52 0.73 15.78
N ALA A 219 -28.32 1.17 16.13
CA ALA A 219 -27.87 1.39 17.50
C ALA A 219 -28.18 2.81 18.06
N GLY A 220 -28.86 3.67 17.29
CA GLY A 220 -29.19 5.03 17.74
C GLY A 220 -28.00 6.00 17.76
N TYR A 221 -26.87 5.64 17.22
CA TYR A 221 -25.74 6.57 17.01
C TYR A 221 -25.98 7.36 15.71
N SER A 222 -26.11 8.66 15.87
CA SER A 222 -26.18 9.62 14.76
C SER A 222 -24.80 10.16 14.47
#